data_990c79c549bbc0a7555acc2acb1e7609
#
_entry.id   990c79c549bbc0a7555acc2acb1e7609
#
_cell.length_a   1.000
_cell.length_b   1.000
_cell.length_c   1.000
_cell.angle_alpha   90.00
_cell.angle_beta   90.00
_cell.angle_gamma   90.00
#
_symmetry.space_group_name_H-M   'P 1'
#
loop_
_entity.id
_entity.type
_entity.pdbx_description
1 polymer ?
#
loop_
_entity_poly.entity_id
_entity_poly.type
_entity_poly.pdbx_seq_one_letter_code
_entity_poly.pdbx_strand_id
1 'polypeptide(L)'
;MNQKWKTLLISVLTPSGIISGIALTVLWGYFSRLDRLDVFFEVMSIKSIFVLVFLAATLSLAFLLFIFFVISLFIPLVIPKDMNNLPAYEKIQNNLLTVLMIAGVLPVIFIYIFYYVLHVSQTVKYYSGWISMISIVLVAIIISALMTRKHLEQDLSFKNSKIKWIRRGQIYLLIPVCIAFLAHLQVFPLEIVFKNISAPDEKVNFWTLTGLAFICYMLYFVSLLPGLVYLRMDAKSNLQKKITTSLIASLMVLLLISTKITVVPVIFTHAVIKLSGISDFTAHSYIIKSDEYPEEFFSNSLWKKNSIKPEKYYSIRAVSMFTTNQFNLLCPEEIMEAYRESWKFNPWNAEFDNDVRRKLQKKASYCVSVSASSLKRWDVPL
;
A
#
# COMPACT_ATOMS: atom_id res chain seq x y z
N MET A 1 24.72 -26.60 15.60
CA MET A 1 23.27 -26.34 15.48
C MET A 1 22.53 -27.64 15.74
N ASN A 2 21.69 -27.69 16.78
CA ASN A 2 21.06 -28.91 17.29
C ASN A 2 20.14 -29.51 16.21
N GLN A 3 20.16 -30.85 16.02
CA GLN A 3 19.40 -31.54 14.96
C GLN A 3 17.91 -31.26 15.02
N LYS A 4 17.36 -31.04 16.22
CA LYS A 4 15.98 -30.60 16.46
C LYS A 4 15.65 -29.25 15.79
N TRP A 5 16.57 -28.28 15.87
CA TRP A 5 16.41 -26.96 15.25
C TRP A 5 16.46 -27.03 13.71
N LYS A 6 17.30 -27.91 13.14
CA LYS A 6 17.33 -28.14 11.69
C LYS A 6 16.00 -28.71 11.20
N THR A 7 15.47 -29.73 11.89
CA THR A 7 14.19 -30.36 11.51
C THR A 7 13.04 -29.37 11.62
N LEU A 8 13.01 -28.53 12.67
CA LEU A 8 11.99 -27.52 12.87
C LEU A 8 12.07 -26.40 11.80
N LEU A 9 13.26 -25.93 11.48
CA LEU A 9 13.47 -24.96 10.37
C LEU A 9 13.04 -25.54 9.01
N ILE A 10 13.35 -26.80 8.74
CA ILE A 10 12.96 -27.45 7.49
C ILE A 10 11.43 -27.61 7.43
N SER A 11 10.77 -27.98 8.54
CA SER A 11 9.30 -28.09 8.57
C SER A 11 8.58 -26.74 8.39
N VAL A 12 9.13 -25.66 8.91
CA VAL A 12 8.61 -24.28 8.75
C VAL A 12 8.86 -23.77 7.31
N LEU A 13 9.94 -24.19 6.67
CA LEU A 13 10.27 -23.83 5.30
C LEU A 13 9.59 -24.71 4.23
N THR A 14 8.77 -25.68 4.63
CA THR A 14 7.91 -26.39 3.68
C THR A 14 6.88 -25.42 3.06
N PRO A 15 6.45 -25.63 1.82
CA PRO A 15 5.42 -24.79 1.20
C PRO A 15 4.15 -24.66 2.06
N SER A 16 3.73 -25.75 2.70
CA SER A 16 2.60 -25.73 3.64
C SER A 16 2.87 -24.91 4.91
N GLY A 17 4.07 -24.97 5.45
CA GLY A 17 4.48 -24.17 6.60
C GLY A 17 4.50 -22.66 6.31
N ILE A 18 5.02 -22.28 5.14
CA ILE A 18 5.03 -20.88 4.68
C ILE A 18 3.60 -20.36 4.47
N ILE A 19 2.76 -21.14 3.77
CA ILE A 19 1.34 -20.80 3.54
C ILE A 19 0.63 -20.58 4.87
N SER A 20 0.76 -21.52 5.79
CA SER A 20 0.11 -21.43 7.10
C SER A 20 0.67 -20.27 7.93
N GLY A 21 1.97 -20.05 7.91
CA GLY A 21 2.62 -18.98 8.66
C GLY A 21 2.17 -17.58 8.22
N ILE A 22 2.12 -17.33 6.91
CA ILE A 22 1.65 -16.04 6.37
C ILE A 22 0.17 -15.85 6.69
N ALA A 23 -0.67 -16.86 6.45
CA ALA A 23 -2.09 -16.78 6.72
C ALA A 23 -2.38 -16.54 8.21
N LEU A 24 -1.69 -17.28 9.11
CA LEU A 24 -1.79 -17.08 10.56
C LEU A 24 -1.41 -15.67 10.99
N THR A 25 -0.32 -15.14 10.46
CA THR A 25 0.14 -13.78 10.79
C THR A 25 -0.89 -12.73 10.38
N VAL A 26 -1.47 -12.85 9.19
CA VAL A 26 -2.51 -11.93 8.71
C VAL A 26 -3.78 -12.03 9.56
N LEU A 27 -4.26 -13.24 9.82
CA LEU A 27 -5.47 -13.47 10.62
C LEU A 27 -5.25 -13.02 12.07
N TRP A 28 -4.10 -13.34 12.67
CA TRP A 28 -3.75 -12.86 14.01
C TRP A 28 -3.72 -11.34 14.08
N GLY A 29 -3.08 -10.68 13.10
CA GLY A 29 -3.06 -9.22 13.02
C GLY A 29 -4.45 -8.61 12.89
N TYR A 30 -5.33 -9.22 12.09
CA TYR A 30 -6.70 -8.80 11.91
C TYR A 30 -7.53 -8.91 13.20
N PHE A 31 -7.54 -10.09 13.84
CA PHE A 31 -8.30 -10.31 15.07
C PHE A 31 -7.72 -9.60 16.29
N SER A 32 -6.39 -9.48 16.39
CA SER A 32 -5.73 -8.67 17.42
C SER A 32 -6.10 -7.19 17.32
N ARG A 33 -6.32 -6.68 16.10
CA ARG A 33 -6.76 -5.31 15.91
C ARG A 33 -8.20 -5.08 16.38
N LEU A 34 -9.06 -6.08 16.19
CA LEU A 34 -10.45 -6.07 16.66
C LEU A 34 -10.59 -6.44 18.14
N ASP A 35 -9.52 -6.88 18.80
CA ASP A 35 -9.52 -7.47 20.14
C ASP A 35 -10.43 -8.70 20.26
N ARG A 36 -10.46 -9.52 19.20
CA ARG A 36 -11.31 -10.72 19.07
C ARG A 36 -10.47 -11.97 18.81
N LEU A 37 -9.45 -12.16 19.65
CA LEU A 37 -8.60 -13.36 19.57
C LEU A 37 -9.33 -14.66 19.92
N ASP A 38 -10.50 -14.58 20.59
CA ASP A 38 -11.43 -15.69 20.77
C ASP A 38 -11.79 -16.31 19.40
N VAL A 39 -12.20 -15.48 18.46
CA VAL A 39 -12.58 -15.92 17.10
C VAL A 39 -11.38 -16.46 16.31
N PHE A 40 -10.19 -15.92 16.53
CA PHE A 40 -8.98 -16.40 15.87
C PHE A 40 -8.72 -17.89 16.12
N PHE A 41 -8.90 -18.35 17.36
CA PHE A 41 -8.70 -19.77 17.69
C PHE A 41 -9.74 -20.69 17.04
N GLU A 42 -10.99 -20.22 16.88
CA GLU A 42 -12.02 -20.96 16.14
C GLU A 42 -11.65 -21.11 14.66
N VAL A 43 -11.17 -20.03 14.05
CA VAL A 43 -10.75 -19.99 12.63
C VAL A 43 -9.57 -20.90 12.36
N MET A 44 -8.66 -21.09 13.32
CA MET A 44 -7.49 -21.99 13.17
C MET A 44 -7.88 -23.44 12.84
N SER A 45 -9.08 -23.86 13.18
CA SER A 45 -9.58 -25.21 12.84
C SER A 45 -9.91 -25.39 11.35
N ILE A 46 -10.09 -24.29 10.58
CA ILE A 46 -10.63 -24.31 9.22
C ILE A 46 -9.50 -24.20 8.19
N LYS A 47 -8.94 -25.32 7.75
CA LYS A 47 -7.79 -25.38 6.84
C LYS A 47 -7.99 -24.64 5.50
N SER A 48 -9.18 -24.65 4.94
CA SER A 48 -9.46 -23.99 3.65
C SER A 48 -9.25 -22.47 3.68
N ILE A 49 -9.45 -21.83 4.83
CA ILE A 49 -9.25 -20.38 5.01
C ILE A 49 -7.79 -20.02 4.83
N PHE A 50 -6.86 -20.85 5.30
CA PHE A 50 -5.42 -20.56 5.18
C PHE A 50 -4.97 -20.45 3.71
N VAL A 51 -5.50 -21.31 2.84
CA VAL A 51 -5.18 -21.25 1.39
C VAL A 51 -5.74 -19.98 0.77
N LEU A 52 -7.00 -19.63 1.06
CA LEU A 52 -7.63 -18.42 0.54
C LEU A 52 -6.91 -17.15 1.02
N VAL A 53 -6.63 -17.07 2.31
CA VAL A 53 -5.91 -15.92 2.91
C VAL A 53 -4.50 -15.81 2.35
N PHE A 54 -3.80 -16.93 2.15
CA PHE A 54 -2.46 -16.93 1.55
C PHE A 54 -2.49 -16.41 0.10
N LEU A 55 -3.40 -16.90 -0.74
CA LEU A 55 -3.54 -16.43 -2.11
C LEU A 55 -3.87 -14.93 -2.15
N ALA A 56 -4.82 -14.49 -1.32
CA ALA A 56 -5.17 -13.09 -1.21
C ALA A 56 -3.99 -12.24 -0.67
N ALA A 57 -3.22 -12.76 0.29
CA ALA A 57 -2.03 -12.10 0.82
C ALA A 57 -0.95 -11.93 -0.26
N THR A 58 -0.71 -12.97 -1.07
CA THR A 58 0.26 -12.93 -2.16
C THR A 58 -0.13 -11.88 -3.20
N LEU A 59 -1.39 -11.84 -3.61
CA LEU A 59 -1.91 -10.83 -4.55
C LEU A 59 -1.84 -9.42 -3.96
N SER A 60 -2.25 -9.24 -2.71
CA SER A 60 -2.20 -7.95 -2.01
C SER A 60 -0.78 -7.45 -1.86
N LEU A 61 0.17 -8.34 -1.53
CA LEU A 61 1.59 -8.01 -1.43
C LEU A 61 2.16 -7.60 -2.79
N ALA A 62 1.86 -8.36 -3.85
CA ALA A 62 2.27 -8.01 -5.21
C ALA A 62 1.75 -6.63 -5.64
N PHE A 63 0.50 -6.32 -5.30
CA PHE A 63 -0.11 -5.03 -5.58
C PHE A 63 0.53 -3.88 -4.79
N LEU A 64 0.82 -4.08 -3.51
CA LEU A 64 1.54 -3.10 -2.69
C LEU A 64 2.96 -2.87 -3.21
N LEU A 65 3.70 -3.94 -3.53
CA LEU A 65 5.02 -3.81 -4.12
C LEU A 65 4.97 -3.04 -5.44
N PHE A 66 3.96 -3.31 -6.27
CA PHE A 66 3.76 -2.56 -7.50
C PHE A 66 3.52 -1.07 -7.22
N ILE A 67 2.59 -0.72 -6.32
CA ILE A 67 2.27 0.69 -6.00
C ILE A 67 3.49 1.42 -5.44
N PHE A 68 4.18 0.84 -4.47
CA PHE A 68 5.30 1.53 -3.80
C PHE A 68 6.58 1.56 -4.64
N PHE A 69 6.82 0.55 -5.49
CA PHE A 69 8.07 0.41 -6.23
C PHE A 69 7.91 0.47 -7.76
N VAL A 70 6.78 0.96 -8.25
CA VAL A 70 6.51 1.10 -9.69
C VAL A 70 7.64 1.84 -10.41
N ILE A 71 8.20 2.88 -9.82
CA ILE A 71 9.33 3.62 -10.37
C ILE A 71 10.55 2.69 -10.55
N SER A 72 10.89 1.94 -9.51
CA SER A 72 12.01 0.99 -9.55
C SER A 72 11.85 -0.09 -10.62
N LEU A 73 10.62 -0.53 -10.88
CA LEU A 73 10.33 -1.51 -11.93
C LEU A 73 10.55 -0.95 -13.32
N PHE A 74 10.28 0.33 -13.55
CA PHE A 74 10.43 0.97 -14.85
C PHE A 74 11.82 1.55 -15.12
N ILE A 75 12.62 1.82 -14.09
CA ILE A 75 14.00 2.33 -14.27
C ILE A 75 14.83 1.51 -15.27
N PRO A 76 14.87 0.16 -15.21
CA PRO A 76 15.63 -0.63 -16.17
C PRO A 76 15.13 -0.54 -17.61
N LEU A 77 13.84 -0.18 -17.81
CA LEU A 77 13.24 -0.02 -19.13
C LEU A 77 13.57 1.34 -19.77
N VAL A 78 13.78 2.35 -18.94
CA VAL A 78 14.11 3.71 -19.39
C VAL A 78 15.56 3.81 -19.87
N ILE A 79 16.45 2.97 -19.34
CA ILE A 79 17.87 2.96 -19.72
C ILE A 79 18.09 1.90 -20.81
N PRO A 80 18.31 2.28 -22.09
CA PRO A 80 18.47 1.35 -23.18
C PRO A 80 19.70 0.44 -22.99
N LYS A 81 19.56 -0.85 -23.25
CA LYS A 81 20.65 -1.84 -23.12
C LYS A 81 21.85 -1.54 -24.04
N ASP A 82 21.61 -0.92 -25.20
CA ASP A 82 22.65 -0.56 -26.15
C ASP A 82 23.63 0.50 -25.63
N MET A 83 23.24 1.21 -24.58
CA MET A 83 24.13 2.17 -23.92
C MET A 83 25.24 1.51 -23.09
N ASN A 84 25.11 0.22 -22.74
CA ASN A 84 26.13 -0.52 -21.99
C ASN A 84 27.51 -0.57 -22.70
N ASN A 85 27.52 -0.36 -24.01
CA ASN A 85 28.73 -0.36 -24.82
C ASN A 85 29.41 1.01 -24.91
N LEU A 86 28.86 2.05 -24.27
CA LEU A 86 29.45 3.39 -24.25
C LEU A 86 30.53 3.50 -23.18
N PRO A 87 31.73 4.03 -23.47
CA PRO A 87 32.80 4.20 -22.47
C PRO A 87 32.40 5.07 -21.27
N ALA A 88 31.47 6.00 -21.48
CA ALA A 88 30.96 6.89 -20.44
C ALA A 88 29.66 6.39 -19.80
N TYR A 89 29.23 5.16 -20.09
CA TYR A 89 27.92 4.63 -19.66
C TYR A 89 27.68 4.75 -18.15
N GLU A 90 28.66 4.34 -17.35
CA GLU A 90 28.55 4.39 -15.88
C GLU A 90 28.35 5.81 -15.36
N LYS A 91 29.06 6.80 -15.94
CA LYS A 91 28.88 8.20 -15.59
C LYS A 91 27.52 8.74 -16.01
N ILE A 92 27.07 8.38 -17.21
CA ILE A 92 25.73 8.74 -17.71
C ILE A 92 24.66 8.13 -16.83
N GLN A 93 24.79 6.87 -16.46
CA GLN A 93 23.87 6.19 -15.56
C GLN A 93 23.78 6.87 -14.19
N ASN A 94 24.91 7.20 -13.58
CA ASN A 94 24.96 7.90 -12.30
C ASN A 94 24.33 9.30 -12.39
N ASN A 95 24.56 10.02 -13.49
CA ASN A 95 23.94 11.32 -13.73
C ASN A 95 22.41 11.21 -13.88
N LEU A 96 21.91 10.19 -14.60
CA LEU A 96 20.47 9.95 -14.74
C LEU A 96 19.82 9.60 -13.41
N LEU A 97 20.50 8.85 -12.54
CA LEU A 97 20.02 8.57 -11.18
C LEU A 97 19.94 9.85 -10.35
N THR A 98 20.94 10.74 -10.47
CA THR A 98 20.89 12.06 -9.81
C THR A 98 19.76 12.92 -10.34
N VAL A 99 19.53 12.93 -11.66
CA VAL A 99 18.38 13.60 -12.27
C VAL A 99 17.07 13.06 -11.73
N LEU A 100 16.96 11.73 -11.61
CA LEU A 100 15.76 11.09 -11.05
C LEU A 100 15.50 11.49 -9.60
N MET A 101 16.56 11.55 -8.76
CA MET A 101 16.44 12.00 -7.38
C MET A 101 15.97 13.48 -7.30
N ILE A 102 16.55 14.36 -8.10
CA ILE A 102 16.18 15.79 -8.13
C ILE A 102 14.75 15.94 -8.66
N ALA A 103 14.39 15.22 -9.74
CA ALA A 103 13.04 15.25 -10.29
C ALA A 103 11.97 14.82 -9.28
N GLY A 104 12.32 13.91 -8.35
CA GLY A 104 11.40 13.50 -7.29
C GLY A 104 11.20 14.52 -6.17
N VAL A 105 12.14 15.42 -5.97
CA VAL A 105 11.98 16.53 -5.00
C VAL A 105 10.97 17.56 -5.50
N LEU A 106 10.91 17.77 -6.82
CA LEU A 106 10.05 18.79 -7.42
C LEU A 106 8.56 18.61 -7.12
N PRO A 107 7.95 17.41 -7.26
CA PRO A 107 6.56 17.20 -6.86
C PRO A 107 6.30 17.59 -5.41
N VAL A 108 7.25 17.29 -4.51
CA VAL A 108 7.14 17.63 -3.08
C VAL A 108 7.18 19.15 -2.89
N ILE A 109 8.09 19.85 -3.57
CA ILE A 109 8.17 21.31 -3.54
C ILE A 109 6.88 21.92 -4.12
N PHE A 110 6.38 21.39 -5.23
CA PHE A 110 5.13 21.87 -5.82
C PHE A 110 3.94 21.65 -4.90
N ILE A 111 3.79 20.49 -4.27
CA ILE A 111 2.74 20.24 -3.27
C ILE A 111 2.84 21.27 -2.14
N TYR A 112 4.06 21.56 -1.68
CA TYR A 112 4.32 22.55 -0.63
C TYR A 112 3.91 23.95 -1.06
N ILE A 113 4.39 24.44 -2.20
CA ILE A 113 4.05 25.75 -2.76
C ILE A 113 2.55 25.83 -3.04
N PHE A 114 1.98 24.75 -3.59
CA PHE A 114 0.56 24.67 -3.92
C PHE A 114 -0.32 24.76 -2.69
N TYR A 115 0.00 24.04 -1.62
CA TYR A 115 -0.74 24.12 -0.38
C TYR A 115 -0.72 25.57 0.18
N TYR A 116 0.41 26.25 0.07
CA TYR A 116 0.55 27.64 0.52
C TYR A 116 -0.19 28.64 -0.38
N VAL A 117 -0.15 28.44 -1.71
CA VAL A 117 -0.79 29.33 -2.70
C VAL A 117 -2.27 29.02 -2.87
N LEU A 118 -2.72 27.77 -2.69
CA LEU A 118 -4.12 27.36 -2.81
C LEU A 118 -5.02 27.89 -1.69
N HIS A 119 -4.46 28.31 -0.59
CA HIS A 119 -5.21 29.13 0.37
C HIS A 119 -5.62 30.48 -0.23
N VAL A 120 -5.03 30.89 -1.37
CA VAL A 120 -5.20 32.21 -1.96
C VAL A 120 -6.11 32.23 -3.21
N SER A 121 -6.25 31.13 -4.00
CA SER A 121 -7.07 31.16 -5.23
C SER A 121 -7.57 29.80 -5.71
N GLN A 122 -8.89 29.69 -5.91
CA GLN A 122 -9.53 28.48 -6.46
C GLN A 122 -9.18 28.21 -7.92
N THR A 123 -8.87 29.25 -8.71
CA THR A 123 -8.58 29.14 -10.15
C THR A 123 -7.24 28.42 -10.39
N VAL A 124 -6.26 28.63 -9.53
CA VAL A 124 -4.97 27.98 -9.60
C VAL A 124 -5.07 26.47 -9.36
N LYS A 125 -6.08 26.04 -8.60
CA LYS A 125 -6.31 24.62 -8.27
C LYS A 125 -6.54 23.75 -9.51
N TYR A 126 -7.25 24.25 -10.51
CA TYR A 126 -7.57 23.48 -11.71
C TYR A 126 -6.34 23.21 -12.60
N TYR A 127 -5.45 24.19 -12.76
CA TYR A 127 -4.28 24.10 -13.64
C TYR A 127 -3.04 23.54 -12.94
N SER A 128 -3.09 23.35 -11.64
CA SER A 128 -1.95 23.01 -10.80
C SER A 128 -1.24 21.71 -11.18
N GLY A 129 -2.00 20.66 -11.44
CA GLY A 129 -1.44 19.36 -11.80
C GLY A 129 -0.66 19.42 -13.12
N TRP A 130 -1.18 20.11 -14.12
CA TRP A 130 -0.52 20.29 -15.41
C TRP A 130 0.73 21.18 -15.31
N ILE A 131 0.66 22.28 -14.59
CA ILE A 131 1.81 23.19 -14.36
C ILE A 131 2.92 22.43 -13.64
N SER A 132 2.59 21.66 -12.59
CA SER A 132 3.54 20.81 -11.87
C SER A 132 4.21 19.80 -12.81
N MET A 133 3.43 19.07 -13.59
CA MET A 133 3.94 18.06 -14.53
C MET A 133 4.88 18.68 -15.57
N ILE A 134 4.47 19.77 -16.23
CA ILE A 134 5.27 20.45 -17.24
C ILE A 134 6.58 20.98 -16.62
N SER A 135 6.51 21.57 -15.44
CA SER A 135 7.69 22.10 -14.74
C SER A 135 8.69 21.00 -14.40
N ILE A 136 8.22 19.84 -13.90
CA ILE A 136 9.09 18.70 -13.58
C ILE A 136 9.77 18.16 -14.83
N VAL A 137 9.02 18.04 -15.94
CA VAL A 137 9.57 17.60 -17.23
C VAL A 137 10.65 18.57 -17.72
N LEU A 138 10.36 19.88 -17.71
CA LEU A 138 11.33 20.91 -18.15
C LEU A 138 12.60 20.90 -17.30
N VAL A 139 12.46 20.86 -15.98
CA VAL A 139 13.63 20.82 -15.08
C VAL A 139 14.43 19.53 -15.27
N ALA A 140 13.76 18.37 -15.42
CA ALA A 140 14.42 17.10 -15.69
C ALA A 140 15.22 17.15 -17.02
N ILE A 141 14.66 17.74 -18.07
CA ILE A 141 15.34 17.93 -19.37
C ILE A 141 16.58 18.84 -19.21
N ILE A 142 16.41 19.99 -18.55
CA ILE A 142 17.49 20.96 -18.38
C ILE A 142 18.65 20.34 -17.57
N ILE A 143 18.35 19.73 -16.41
CA ILE A 143 19.38 19.13 -15.56
C ILE A 143 20.06 17.96 -16.27
N SER A 144 19.30 17.10 -16.95
CA SER A 144 19.87 15.99 -17.72
C SER A 144 20.80 16.50 -18.83
N ALA A 145 20.38 17.53 -19.57
CA ALA A 145 21.21 18.13 -20.61
C ALA A 145 22.52 18.72 -20.04
N LEU A 146 22.45 19.45 -18.93
CA LEU A 146 23.62 20.03 -18.29
C LEU A 146 24.59 18.97 -17.78
N MET A 147 24.09 17.91 -17.14
CA MET A 147 24.93 16.89 -16.52
C MET A 147 25.54 15.91 -17.54
N THR A 148 24.81 15.60 -18.61
CA THR A 148 25.25 14.56 -19.57
C THR A 148 26.01 15.11 -20.76
N ARG A 149 25.86 16.40 -21.10
CA ARG A 149 26.48 17.06 -22.28
C ARG A 149 27.97 16.78 -22.38
N LYS A 150 28.74 17.06 -21.32
CA LYS A 150 30.21 16.92 -21.30
C LYS A 150 30.66 15.47 -21.58
N HIS A 151 29.94 14.48 -21.05
CA HIS A 151 30.29 13.08 -21.21
C HIS A 151 29.89 12.53 -22.59
N LEU A 152 28.81 13.07 -23.16
CA LEU A 152 28.40 12.71 -24.52
C LEU A 152 29.33 13.26 -25.60
N GLU A 153 29.83 14.47 -25.40
CA GLU A 153 30.77 15.12 -26.35
C GLU A 153 32.13 14.44 -26.39
N GLN A 154 32.54 13.78 -25.32
CA GLN A 154 33.80 13.04 -25.21
C GLN A 154 33.74 11.65 -25.88
N ASP A 155 32.55 11.16 -26.25
CA ASP A 155 32.37 9.82 -26.81
C ASP A 155 32.60 9.82 -28.33
N LEU A 156 33.73 9.24 -28.74
CA LEU A 156 34.15 9.13 -30.15
C LEU A 156 33.21 8.26 -31.01
N SER A 157 32.33 7.45 -30.40
CA SER A 157 31.35 6.64 -31.12
C SER A 157 30.26 7.48 -31.82
N PHE A 158 30.18 8.76 -31.56
CA PHE A 158 29.29 9.73 -32.20
C PHE A 158 29.76 10.24 -33.58
N LYS A 159 30.71 9.56 -34.24
CA LYS A 159 31.20 9.99 -35.57
C LYS A 159 30.13 9.97 -36.67
N ASN A 160 29.16 9.04 -36.59
CA ASN A 160 28.10 8.93 -37.57
C ASN A 160 26.95 9.93 -37.26
N SER A 161 26.67 10.87 -38.18
CA SER A 161 25.74 11.97 -37.95
C SER A 161 24.30 11.57 -37.62
N LYS A 162 23.76 10.52 -38.27
CA LYS A 162 22.37 10.04 -38.03
C LYS A 162 22.23 9.39 -36.64
N ILE A 163 23.16 8.51 -36.27
CA ILE A 163 23.15 7.85 -34.97
C ILE A 163 23.35 8.88 -33.85
N LYS A 164 24.16 9.90 -34.07
CA LYS A 164 24.40 10.99 -33.14
C LYS A 164 23.10 11.75 -32.78
N TRP A 165 22.27 12.06 -33.76
CA TRP A 165 21.02 12.78 -33.56
C TRP A 165 20.00 11.94 -32.77
N ILE A 166 19.82 10.67 -33.12
CA ILE A 166 18.90 9.77 -32.44
C ILE A 166 19.31 9.58 -30.99
N ARG A 167 20.59 9.33 -30.70
CA ARG A 167 21.09 9.15 -29.33
C ARG A 167 20.99 10.42 -28.49
N ARG A 168 21.27 11.59 -29.08
CA ARG A 168 21.03 12.88 -28.42
C ARG A 168 19.55 13.06 -28.07
N GLY A 169 18.66 12.78 -28.98
CA GLY A 169 17.22 12.82 -28.74
C GLY A 169 16.79 11.87 -27.62
N GLN A 170 17.33 10.65 -27.58
CA GLN A 170 17.05 9.70 -26.49
C GLN A 170 17.53 10.21 -25.14
N ILE A 171 18.76 10.70 -25.04
CA ILE A 171 19.37 11.11 -23.77
C ILE A 171 18.84 12.45 -23.27
N TYR A 172 18.65 13.43 -24.15
CA TYR A 172 18.25 14.77 -23.73
C TYR A 172 16.75 14.99 -23.64
N LEU A 173 15.94 14.17 -24.31
CA LEU A 173 14.49 14.32 -24.33
C LEU A 173 13.77 13.08 -23.79
N LEU A 174 13.94 11.93 -24.44
CA LEU A 174 13.14 10.73 -24.12
C LEU A 174 13.37 10.26 -22.68
N ILE A 175 14.63 10.07 -22.27
CA ILE A 175 14.95 9.56 -20.94
C ILE A 175 14.51 10.54 -19.85
N PRO A 176 14.81 11.87 -19.90
CA PRO A 176 14.30 12.80 -18.91
C PRO A 176 12.79 12.89 -18.81
N VAL A 177 12.07 12.82 -19.95
CA VAL A 177 10.61 12.78 -19.97
C VAL A 177 10.10 11.51 -19.27
N CYS A 178 10.68 10.35 -19.56
CA CYS A 178 10.34 9.10 -18.88
C CYS A 178 10.64 9.19 -17.37
N ILE A 179 11.75 9.76 -16.97
CA ILE A 179 12.14 9.97 -15.56
C ILE A 179 11.11 10.87 -14.86
N ALA A 180 10.73 11.98 -15.49
CA ALA A 180 9.73 12.90 -14.94
C ALA A 180 8.35 12.22 -14.81
N PHE A 181 7.95 11.40 -15.79
CA PHE A 181 6.74 10.62 -15.73
C PHE A 181 6.78 9.59 -14.59
N LEU A 182 7.90 8.87 -14.44
CA LEU A 182 8.09 7.94 -13.32
C LEU A 182 8.02 8.65 -11.97
N ALA A 183 8.60 9.85 -11.84
CA ALA A 183 8.49 10.64 -10.63
C ALA A 183 7.03 10.99 -10.30
N HIS A 184 6.18 11.23 -11.31
CA HIS A 184 4.74 11.47 -11.14
C HIS A 184 3.98 10.25 -10.62
N LEU A 185 4.39 9.03 -10.97
CA LEU A 185 3.74 7.80 -10.48
C LEU A 185 3.82 7.67 -8.95
N GLN A 186 4.72 8.41 -8.30
CA GLN A 186 4.81 8.46 -6.84
C GLN A 186 3.57 9.10 -6.17
N VAL A 187 2.73 9.78 -6.92
CA VAL A 187 1.47 10.33 -6.39
C VAL A 187 0.60 9.23 -5.79
N PHE A 188 0.59 8.01 -6.37
CA PHE A 188 -0.24 6.91 -5.88
C PHE A 188 0.08 6.48 -4.44
N PRO A 189 1.32 6.09 -4.08
CA PRO A 189 1.63 5.74 -2.69
C PRO A 189 1.48 6.93 -1.74
N LEU A 190 1.78 8.16 -2.20
CA LEU A 190 1.59 9.36 -1.41
C LEU A 190 0.13 9.63 -1.11
N GLU A 191 -0.78 9.45 -2.08
CA GLU A 191 -2.21 9.62 -1.89
C GLU A 191 -2.75 8.66 -0.81
N ILE A 192 -2.29 7.40 -0.82
CA ILE A 192 -2.65 6.41 0.20
C ILE A 192 -2.22 6.89 1.59
N VAL A 193 -1.00 7.38 1.71
CA VAL A 193 -0.46 7.88 2.98
C VAL A 193 -1.22 9.13 3.43
N PHE A 194 -1.39 10.12 2.55
CA PHE A 194 -2.03 11.41 2.89
C PHE A 194 -3.50 11.30 3.25
N LYS A 195 -4.26 10.45 2.57
CA LYS A 195 -5.68 10.23 2.92
C LYS A 195 -5.87 9.68 4.34
N ASN A 196 -4.84 9.05 4.89
CA ASN A 196 -4.89 8.41 6.19
C ASN A 196 -4.07 9.15 7.27
N ILE A 197 -3.38 10.24 6.93
CA ILE A 197 -2.76 11.10 7.94
C ILE A 197 -3.84 11.92 8.64
N SER A 198 -3.91 11.80 9.96
CA SER A 198 -4.68 12.73 10.79
C SER A 198 -3.81 13.94 11.10
N ALA A 199 -4.11 15.06 10.45
CA ALA A 199 -3.53 16.33 10.87
C ALA A 199 -4.19 16.78 12.19
N PRO A 200 -3.45 17.39 13.12
CA PRO A 200 -4.08 18.06 14.26
C PRO A 200 -5.05 19.12 13.74
N ASP A 201 -6.22 19.26 14.39
CA ASP A 201 -7.30 20.19 14.01
C ASP A 201 -6.87 21.67 14.06
N GLU A 202 -5.72 21.97 14.60
CA GLU A 202 -5.11 23.30 14.58
C GLU A 202 -4.50 23.57 13.19
N LYS A 203 -4.59 24.83 12.76
CA LYS A 203 -4.05 25.36 11.49
C LYS A 203 -2.72 24.69 11.15
N VAL A 204 -2.66 24.03 10.02
CA VAL A 204 -1.46 23.32 9.55
C VAL A 204 -0.24 24.23 9.69
N ASN A 205 0.59 23.97 10.68
CA ASN A 205 1.76 24.76 11.01
C ASN A 205 2.86 24.49 9.98
N PHE A 206 3.75 25.46 9.76
CA PHE A 206 4.92 25.34 8.90
C PHE A 206 5.74 24.05 9.17
N TRP A 207 5.93 23.68 10.43
CA TRP A 207 6.65 22.47 10.83
C TRP A 207 5.94 21.17 10.43
N THR A 208 4.63 21.15 10.54
CA THR A 208 3.81 19.98 10.09
C THR A 208 3.94 19.80 8.58
N LEU A 209 3.87 20.90 7.84
CA LEU A 209 4.01 20.88 6.37
C LEU A 209 5.43 20.43 5.94
N THR A 210 6.44 20.93 6.61
CA THR A 210 7.85 20.55 6.37
C THR A 210 8.07 19.07 6.69
N GLY A 211 7.49 18.57 7.79
CA GLY A 211 7.53 17.15 8.13
C GLY A 211 6.85 16.28 7.09
N LEU A 212 5.67 16.68 6.59
CA LEU A 212 4.98 15.99 5.49
C LEU A 212 5.81 15.95 4.22
N ALA A 213 6.40 17.09 3.82
CA ALA A 213 7.29 17.18 2.67
C ALA A 213 8.49 16.24 2.81
N PHE A 214 9.07 16.17 4.01
CA PHE A 214 10.16 15.25 4.32
C PHE A 214 9.74 13.78 4.22
N ILE A 215 8.58 13.42 4.76
CA ILE A 215 8.03 12.06 4.64
C ILE A 215 7.82 11.69 3.16
N CYS A 216 7.27 12.61 2.36
CA CYS A 216 7.09 12.40 0.92
C CYS A 216 8.40 12.15 0.21
N TYR A 217 9.40 12.96 0.49
CA TYR A 217 10.73 12.81 -0.09
C TYR A 217 11.38 11.48 0.32
N MET A 218 11.29 11.11 1.59
CA MET A 218 11.81 9.85 2.09
C MET A 218 11.11 8.65 1.44
N LEU A 219 9.78 8.67 1.30
CA LEU A 219 9.03 7.64 0.59
C LEU A 219 9.46 7.52 -0.88
N TYR A 220 9.66 8.65 -1.55
CA TYR A 220 10.17 8.67 -2.92
C TYR A 220 11.57 8.05 -3.00
N PHE A 221 12.50 8.50 -2.17
CA PHE A 221 13.87 7.98 -2.13
C PHE A 221 13.88 6.45 -1.89
N VAL A 222 13.11 6.01 -0.91
CA VAL A 222 12.99 4.60 -0.53
C VAL A 222 12.39 3.77 -1.66
N SER A 223 11.44 4.30 -2.43
CA SER A 223 10.85 3.62 -3.59
C SER A 223 11.83 3.41 -4.75
N LEU A 224 12.91 4.20 -4.81
CA LEU A 224 13.97 4.06 -5.80
C LEU A 224 14.99 2.97 -5.43
N LEU A 225 15.14 2.64 -4.15
CA LEU A 225 16.22 1.76 -3.67
C LEU A 225 16.28 0.40 -4.40
N PRO A 226 15.18 -0.31 -4.64
CA PRO A 226 15.25 -1.59 -5.37
C PRO A 226 15.77 -1.44 -6.80
N GLY A 227 15.37 -0.37 -7.50
CA GLY A 227 15.86 -0.06 -8.84
C GLY A 227 17.35 0.30 -8.85
N LEU A 228 17.80 1.02 -7.83
CA LEU A 228 19.23 1.32 -7.63
C LEU A 228 20.05 0.05 -7.39
N VAL A 229 19.53 -0.87 -6.58
CA VAL A 229 20.17 -2.18 -6.35
C VAL A 229 20.29 -2.94 -7.67
N TYR A 230 19.21 -3.00 -8.45
CA TYR A 230 19.21 -3.65 -9.76
C TYR A 230 20.28 -3.08 -10.71
N LEU A 231 20.40 -1.75 -10.79
CA LEU A 231 21.33 -1.07 -11.68
C LEU A 231 22.81 -1.21 -11.25
N ARG A 232 23.06 -1.24 -9.93
CA ARG A 232 24.42 -1.38 -9.39
C ARG A 232 24.97 -2.81 -9.43
N MET A 233 24.16 -3.79 -9.73
CA MET A 233 24.65 -5.16 -9.89
C MET A 233 25.46 -5.30 -11.18
N ASP A 234 26.54 -6.08 -11.13
CA ASP A 234 27.43 -6.34 -12.28
C ASP A 234 26.65 -6.69 -13.54
N ALA A 235 27.05 -6.10 -14.67
CA ALA A 235 26.44 -6.38 -15.98
C ALA A 235 26.45 -7.88 -16.32
N LYS A 236 27.47 -8.61 -15.86
CA LYS A 236 27.64 -10.06 -16.06
C LYS A 236 26.73 -10.92 -15.16
N SER A 237 26.07 -10.36 -14.15
CA SER A 237 25.22 -11.15 -13.25
C SER A 237 23.97 -11.63 -13.97
N ASN A 238 23.55 -12.88 -13.66
CA ASN A 238 22.35 -13.47 -14.23
C ASN A 238 21.12 -12.61 -13.91
N LEU A 239 20.22 -12.44 -14.90
CA LEU A 239 18.96 -11.70 -14.77
C LEU A 239 18.12 -12.16 -13.56
N GLN A 240 18.05 -13.48 -13.35
CA GLN A 240 17.33 -14.06 -12.21
C GLN A 240 17.90 -13.56 -10.87
N LYS A 241 19.23 -13.52 -10.73
CA LYS A 241 19.88 -12.99 -9.52
C LYS A 241 19.56 -11.51 -9.30
N LYS A 242 19.57 -10.70 -10.37
CA LYS A 242 19.23 -9.26 -10.31
C LYS A 242 17.80 -9.07 -9.83
N ILE A 243 16.84 -9.79 -10.42
CA ILE A 243 15.42 -9.70 -10.06
C ILE A 243 15.21 -10.15 -8.61
N THR A 244 15.76 -11.30 -8.21
CA THR A 244 15.60 -11.83 -6.85
C THR A 244 16.17 -10.88 -5.80
N THR A 245 17.38 -10.33 -6.03
CA THR A 245 17.98 -9.38 -5.09
C THR A 245 17.16 -8.08 -4.98
N SER A 246 16.68 -7.56 -6.11
CA SER A 246 15.83 -6.37 -6.12
C SER A 246 14.49 -6.62 -5.42
N LEU A 247 13.88 -7.79 -5.60
CA LEU A 247 12.65 -8.19 -4.92
C LEU A 247 12.85 -8.30 -3.40
N ILE A 248 13.94 -8.95 -2.95
CA ILE A 248 14.29 -9.02 -1.52
C ILE A 248 14.49 -7.60 -0.96
N ALA A 249 15.21 -6.74 -1.66
CA ALA A 249 15.39 -5.35 -1.26
C ALA A 249 14.03 -4.62 -1.14
N SER A 250 13.11 -4.81 -2.09
CA SER A 250 11.75 -4.24 -2.05
C SER A 250 10.96 -4.71 -0.82
N LEU A 251 11.03 -6.01 -0.52
CA LEU A 251 10.35 -6.57 0.66
C LEU A 251 10.92 -6.01 1.97
N MET A 252 12.23 -5.94 2.10
CA MET A 252 12.89 -5.36 3.28
C MET A 252 12.53 -3.90 3.47
N VAL A 253 12.51 -3.13 2.40
CA VAL A 253 12.13 -1.73 2.42
C VAL A 253 10.65 -1.56 2.78
N LEU A 254 9.75 -2.38 2.21
CA LEU A 254 8.32 -2.35 2.57
C LEU A 254 8.10 -2.69 4.05
N LEU A 255 8.83 -3.64 4.60
CA LEU A 255 8.79 -3.95 6.03
C LEU A 255 9.23 -2.76 6.87
N LEU A 256 10.32 -2.08 6.50
CA LEU A 256 10.78 -0.89 7.21
C LEU A 256 9.75 0.25 7.14
N ILE A 257 9.13 0.49 5.98
CA ILE A 257 8.04 1.46 5.83
C ILE A 257 6.88 1.09 6.77
N SER A 258 6.50 -0.17 6.81
CA SER A 258 5.38 -0.68 7.60
C SER A 258 5.57 -0.48 9.12
N THR A 259 6.82 -0.39 9.60
CA THR A 259 7.09 -0.11 11.03
C THR A 259 6.84 1.35 11.42
N LYS A 260 6.88 2.28 10.47
CA LYS A 260 6.71 3.72 10.70
C LYS A 260 5.37 4.25 10.20
N ILE A 261 4.85 3.67 9.13
CA ILE A 261 3.60 4.05 8.49
C ILE A 261 2.59 2.95 8.78
N THR A 262 1.91 3.05 9.92
CA THR A 262 0.99 2.02 10.45
C THR A 262 -0.18 1.73 9.52
N VAL A 263 -0.54 2.65 8.63
CA VAL A 263 -1.60 2.43 7.64
C VAL A 263 -1.24 1.34 6.61
N VAL A 264 0.03 1.12 6.29
CA VAL A 264 0.45 0.13 5.28
C VAL A 264 0.04 -1.31 5.67
N PRO A 265 0.41 -1.83 6.86
CA PRO A 265 -0.05 -3.15 7.28
C PRO A 265 -1.57 -3.24 7.46
N VAL A 266 -2.24 -2.13 7.79
CA VAL A 266 -3.70 -2.09 7.92
C VAL A 266 -4.37 -2.27 6.58
N ILE A 267 -3.96 -1.51 5.56
CA ILE A 267 -4.48 -1.63 4.19
C ILE A 267 -4.17 -3.02 3.63
N PHE A 268 -2.97 -3.53 3.89
CA PHE A 268 -2.61 -4.89 3.50
C PHE A 268 -3.58 -5.92 4.07
N THR A 269 -3.78 -5.90 5.40
CA THR A 269 -4.70 -6.84 6.07
C THR A 269 -6.13 -6.70 5.56
N HIS A 270 -6.63 -5.45 5.41
CA HIS A 270 -7.96 -5.19 4.84
C HIS A 270 -8.09 -5.76 3.42
N ALA A 271 -7.13 -5.51 2.56
CA ALA A 271 -7.12 -6.01 1.19
C ALA A 271 -7.14 -7.55 1.16
N VAL A 272 -6.35 -8.20 2.02
CA VAL A 272 -6.32 -9.66 2.14
C VAL A 272 -7.69 -10.21 2.54
N ILE A 273 -8.30 -9.69 3.60
CA ILE A 273 -9.61 -10.16 4.10
C ILE A 273 -10.70 -9.93 3.06
N LYS A 274 -10.68 -8.79 2.36
CA LYS A 274 -11.64 -8.47 1.30
C LYS A 274 -11.47 -9.36 0.06
N LEU A 275 -10.24 -9.54 -0.41
CA LEU A 275 -9.94 -10.36 -1.60
C LEU A 275 -10.16 -11.85 -1.35
N SER A 276 -9.99 -12.33 -0.12
CA SER A 276 -10.31 -13.70 0.25
C SER A 276 -11.82 -13.97 0.33
N GLY A 277 -12.67 -12.93 0.17
CA GLY A 277 -14.12 -13.06 0.26
C GLY A 277 -14.64 -13.31 1.69
N ILE A 278 -13.77 -13.18 2.69
CA ILE A 278 -14.12 -13.40 4.11
C ILE A 278 -15.00 -12.27 4.63
N SER A 279 -14.79 -11.04 4.17
CA SER A 279 -15.66 -9.89 4.47
C SER A 279 -15.73 -8.95 3.27
N ASP A 280 -16.92 -8.41 3.02
CA ASP A 280 -17.13 -7.34 2.04
C ASP A 280 -17.11 -5.93 2.69
N PHE A 281 -17.05 -5.88 4.02
CA PHE A 281 -17.07 -4.66 4.82
C PHE A 281 -18.25 -3.74 4.50
N THR A 282 -19.39 -4.34 4.19
CA THR A 282 -20.64 -3.64 3.90
C THR A 282 -21.72 -4.06 4.88
N ALA A 283 -22.64 -3.13 5.18
CA ALA A 283 -23.78 -3.42 6.05
C ALA A 283 -24.89 -4.07 5.24
N HIS A 284 -25.36 -5.21 5.73
CA HIS A 284 -26.45 -5.99 5.15
C HIS A 284 -27.54 -6.24 6.17
N SER A 285 -28.72 -6.56 5.66
CA SER A 285 -29.80 -7.10 6.48
C SER A 285 -29.64 -8.62 6.60
N TYR A 286 -29.72 -9.12 7.82
CA TYR A 286 -29.63 -10.54 8.11
C TYR A 286 -30.91 -11.01 8.81
N ILE A 287 -31.43 -12.14 8.39
CA ILE A 287 -32.53 -12.85 9.07
C ILE A 287 -31.90 -13.84 10.03
N ILE A 288 -32.38 -13.83 11.28
CA ILE A 288 -31.91 -14.68 12.37
C ILE A 288 -33.11 -15.48 12.90
N LYS A 289 -32.85 -16.74 13.26
CA LYS A 289 -33.86 -17.60 13.91
C LYS A 289 -33.92 -17.27 15.41
N SER A 290 -35.14 -16.96 15.92
CA SER A 290 -35.37 -16.64 17.34
C SER A 290 -35.10 -17.80 18.27
N ASP A 291 -35.28 -19.04 17.80
CA ASP A 291 -35.07 -20.28 18.59
C ASP A 291 -33.59 -20.47 19.00
N GLU A 292 -32.65 -20.00 18.15
CA GLU A 292 -31.21 -20.17 18.41
C GLU A 292 -30.61 -18.91 19.06
N TYR A 293 -31.09 -17.72 18.66
CA TYR A 293 -30.67 -16.45 19.17
C TYR A 293 -31.90 -15.61 19.55
N PRO A 294 -32.23 -15.52 20.85
CA PRO A 294 -33.34 -14.68 21.31
C PRO A 294 -33.23 -13.22 20.90
N GLU A 295 -34.35 -12.58 20.60
CA GLU A 295 -34.37 -11.18 20.15
C GLU A 295 -33.73 -10.20 21.13
N GLU A 296 -33.75 -10.51 22.42
CA GLU A 296 -33.16 -9.68 23.49
C GLU A 296 -31.63 -9.61 23.40
N PHE A 297 -31.01 -10.59 22.73
CA PHE A 297 -29.55 -10.60 22.51
C PHE A 297 -29.08 -9.43 21.65
N PHE A 298 -29.96 -8.89 20.80
CA PHE A 298 -29.67 -7.80 19.88
C PHE A 298 -30.47 -6.56 20.28
N SER A 299 -29.80 -5.58 20.94
CA SER A 299 -30.45 -4.33 21.31
C SER A 299 -30.89 -3.54 20.07
N ASN A 300 -32.11 -3.03 20.08
CA ASN A 300 -32.69 -2.32 18.94
C ASN A 300 -31.88 -1.05 18.56
N SER A 301 -31.29 -0.37 19.54
CA SER A 301 -30.49 0.84 19.34
C SER A 301 -29.22 0.61 18.53
N LEU A 302 -28.58 -0.57 18.66
CA LEU A 302 -27.32 -0.89 17.97
C LEU A 302 -27.53 -1.66 16.65
N TRP A 303 -28.56 -2.52 16.60
CA TRP A 303 -28.69 -3.49 15.53
C TRP A 303 -29.81 -3.19 14.54
N LYS A 304 -30.57 -2.09 14.74
CA LYS A 304 -31.71 -1.69 13.89
C LYS A 304 -32.63 -2.89 13.61
N LYS A 305 -33.07 -3.52 14.68
CA LYS A 305 -33.87 -4.75 14.64
C LYS A 305 -35.27 -4.51 14.08
N ASN A 306 -35.75 -5.39 13.22
CA ASN A 306 -37.13 -5.43 12.73
C ASN A 306 -37.70 -6.82 12.86
N SER A 307 -38.90 -6.93 13.44
CA SER A 307 -39.63 -8.21 13.55
C SER A 307 -40.21 -8.61 12.19
N ILE A 308 -40.11 -9.89 11.86
CA ILE A 308 -40.60 -10.46 10.60
C ILE A 308 -41.71 -11.46 10.95
N LYS A 309 -42.83 -11.46 10.22
CA LYS A 309 -43.84 -12.52 10.34
C LYS A 309 -43.44 -13.72 9.47
N PRO A 310 -43.49 -14.96 9.97
CA PRO A 310 -43.91 -15.37 11.33
C PRO A 310 -42.85 -15.03 12.40
N GLU A 311 -43.27 -14.89 13.65
CA GLU A 311 -42.49 -14.47 14.85
C GLU A 311 -41.23 -15.33 15.17
N LYS A 312 -41.00 -16.39 14.39
CA LYS A 312 -39.81 -17.25 14.49
C LYS A 312 -38.55 -16.62 13.93
N TYR A 313 -38.65 -15.45 13.27
CA TYR A 313 -37.56 -14.77 12.63
C TYR A 313 -37.62 -13.27 12.90
N TYR A 314 -36.45 -12.68 12.99
CA TYR A 314 -36.28 -11.21 13.01
C TYR A 314 -35.11 -10.82 12.12
N SER A 315 -35.08 -9.59 11.68
CA SER A 315 -33.97 -9.07 10.91
C SER A 315 -33.15 -8.08 11.72
N ILE A 316 -31.86 -8.10 11.51
CA ILE A 316 -30.91 -7.11 12.04
C ILE A 316 -30.11 -6.52 10.89
N ARG A 317 -29.65 -5.28 11.07
CA ARG A 317 -28.70 -4.65 10.17
C ARG A 317 -27.30 -4.75 10.77
N ALA A 318 -26.40 -5.44 10.06
CA ALA A 318 -25.08 -5.77 10.56
C ALA A 318 -24.04 -5.78 9.45
N VAL A 319 -22.78 -5.66 9.84
CA VAL A 319 -21.63 -5.91 8.98
C VAL A 319 -21.01 -7.24 9.38
N SER A 320 -20.80 -8.15 8.42
CA SER A 320 -20.02 -9.34 8.67
C SER A 320 -18.53 -9.00 8.55
N MET A 321 -17.88 -8.86 9.69
CA MET A 321 -16.43 -8.61 9.74
C MET A 321 -15.65 -9.87 9.39
N PHE A 322 -16.23 -11.04 9.61
CA PHE A 322 -15.61 -12.32 9.26
C PHE A 322 -16.67 -13.36 8.97
N THR A 323 -16.58 -14.01 7.81
CA THR A 323 -17.53 -15.00 7.33
C THR A 323 -16.84 -16.32 7.04
N THR A 324 -17.40 -17.41 7.55
CA THR A 324 -17.00 -18.78 7.22
C THR A 324 -18.23 -19.64 6.95
N ASN A 325 -18.00 -20.87 6.54
CA ASN A 325 -19.10 -21.86 6.40
C ASN A 325 -19.66 -22.31 7.75
N GLN A 326 -18.98 -22.04 8.86
CA GLN A 326 -19.38 -22.48 10.20
C GLN A 326 -20.03 -21.35 10.99
N PHE A 327 -19.47 -20.16 10.94
CA PHE A 327 -19.96 -18.99 11.68
C PHE A 327 -19.68 -17.68 10.95
N ASN A 328 -20.38 -16.63 11.36
CA ASN A 328 -20.16 -15.23 10.95
C ASN A 328 -19.95 -14.36 12.17
N LEU A 329 -18.91 -13.54 12.14
CA LEU A 329 -18.71 -12.49 13.14
C LEU A 329 -19.49 -11.25 12.70
N LEU A 330 -20.70 -11.09 13.23
CA LEU A 330 -21.57 -9.96 12.96
C LEU A 330 -21.26 -8.83 13.92
N CYS A 331 -21.19 -7.63 13.39
CA CYS A 331 -20.98 -6.41 14.16
C CYS A 331 -22.03 -5.35 13.80
N PRO A 332 -22.41 -4.47 14.73
CA PRO A 332 -23.28 -3.34 14.42
C PRO A 332 -22.74 -2.47 13.30
N GLU A 333 -23.61 -1.86 12.49
CA GLU A 333 -23.22 -1.03 11.33
C GLU A 333 -22.20 0.08 11.70
N GLU A 334 -22.33 0.63 12.91
CA GLU A 334 -21.45 1.68 13.44
C GLU A 334 -19.96 1.30 13.53
N ILE A 335 -19.64 -0.01 13.50
CA ILE A 335 -18.25 -0.45 13.51
C ILE A 335 -17.48 0.06 12.29
N MET A 336 -18.16 0.26 11.16
CA MET A 336 -17.51 0.68 9.92
C MET A 336 -16.90 2.07 9.99
N GLU A 337 -17.50 2.97 10.75
CA GLU A 337 -16.94 4.28 11.00
C GLU A 337 -15.64 4.16 11.82
N ALA A 338 -15.70 3.46 12.97
CA ALA A 338 -14.52 3.21 13.79
C ALA A 338 -13.43 2.43 13.04
N TYR A 339 -13.83 1.49 12.19
CA TYR A 339 -12.90 0.73 11.35
C TYR A 339 -12.17 1.62 10.35
N ARG A 340 -12.87 2.53 9.66
CA ARG A 340 -12.25 3.51 8.75
C ARG A 340 -11.40 4.53 9.49
N GLU A 341 -11.86 5.02 10.63
CA GLU A 341 -11.07 5.91 11.49
C GLU A 341 -9.77 5.25 11.95
N SER A 342 -9.80 3.95 12.23
CA SER A 342 -8.61 3.21 12.65
C SER A 342 -7.52 3.08 11.57
N TRP A 343 -7.78 3.49 10.33
CA TRP A 343 -6.76 3.59 9.28
C TRP A 343 -5.96 4.88 9.38
N LYS A 344 -6.53 5.89 10.04
CA LYS A 344 -5.84 7.16 10.28
C LYS A 344 -4.66 6.93 11.23
N PHE A 345 -3.56 7.57 10.96
CA PHE A 345 -2.37 7.55 11.80
C PHE A 345 -1.79 8.96 11.91
N ASN A 346 -1.09 9.22 13.02
CA ASN A 346 -0.41 10.48 13.23
C ASN A 346 1.09 10.24 13.40
N PRO A 347 1.94 10.60 12.42
CA PRO A 347 3.38 10.37 12.50
C PRO A 347 4.07 11.06 13.67
N TRP A 348 3.43 12.06 14.26
CA TRP A 348 3.97 12.88 15.36
C TRP A 348 3.38 12.51 16.73
N ASN A 349 2.29 11.73 16.77
CA ASN A 349 1.61 11.37 18.00
C ASN A 349 1.20 9.90 17.98
N ALA A 350 2.03 9.06 18.62
CA ALA A 350 1.77 7.61 18.73
C ALA A 350 0.55 7.29 19.63
N GLU A 351 0.16 8.20 20.53
CA GLU A 351 -1.04 8.01 21.38
C GLU A 351 -2.30 8.06 20.53
N PHE A 352 -2.32 8.89 19.49
CA PHE A 352 -3.44 8.96 18.56
C PHE A 352 -3.74 7.59 17.92
N ASP A 353 -2.72 6.87 17.47
CA ASP A 353 -2.87 5.54 16.87
C ASP A 353 -3.46 4.53 17.86
N ASN A 354 -3.07 4.64 19.13
CA ASN A 354 -3.61 3.80 20.20
C ASN A 354 -5.08 4.15 20.51
N ASP A 355 -5.45 5.43 20.50
CA ASP A 355 -6.81 5.87 20.80
C ASP A 355 -7.80 5.44 19.71
N VAL A 356 -7.46 5.60 18.42
CA VAL A 356 -8.33 5.13 17.34
C VAL A 356 -8.46 3.60 17.34
N ARG A 357 -7.39 2.89 17.71
CA ARG A 357 -7.44 1.44 17.90
C ARG A 357 -8.36 1.05 19.06
N ARG A 358 -8.27 1.70 20.21
CA ARG A 358 -9.16 1.45 21.38
C ARG A 358 -10.63 1.72 21.05
N LYS A 359 -10.92 2.77 20.27
CA LYS A 359 -12.29 3.06 19.80
C LYS A 359 -12.83 1.91 18.95
N LEU A 360 -12.03 1.38 18.02
CA LEU A 360 -12.41 0.22 17.23
C LEU A 360 -12.65 -1.00 18.11
N GLN A 361 -11.75 -1.32 19.02
CA GLN A 361 -11.87 -2.45 19.95
C GLN A 361 -13.13 -2.37 20.82
N LYS A 362 -13.44 -1.16 21.33
CA LYS A 362 -14.67 -0.92 22.07
C LYS A 362 -15.93 -1.16 21.23
N LYS A 363 -15.95 -0.79 19.94
CA LYS A 363 -17.08 -1.12 19.05
C LYS A 363 -17.11 -2.60 18.68
N ALA A 364 -15.95 -3.23 18.52
CA ALA A 364 -15.85 -4.65 18.20
C ALA A 364 -16.24 -5.57 19.37
N SER A 365 -16.24 -5.10 20.61
CA SER A 365 -16.75 -5.86 21.76
C SER A 365 -18.26 -6.16 21.68
N TYR A 366 -19.01 -5.39 20.88
CA TYR A 366 -20.43 -5.65 20.59
C TYR A 366 -20.65 -6.68 19.47
N CYS A 367 -19.59 -7.15 18.81
CA CYS A 367 -19.71 -8.14 17.75
C CYS A 367 -20.04 -9.52 18.33
N VAL A 368 -20.90 -10.25 17.65
CA VAL A 368 -21.40 -11.56 18.07
C VAL A 368 -21.05 -12.60 16.99
N SER A 369 -20.53 -13.75 17.43
CA SER A 369 -20.36 -14.91 16.55
C SER A 369 -21.70 -15.63 16.41
N VAL A 370 -22.23 -15.70 15.18
CA VAL A 370 -23.50 -16.35 14.87
C VAL A 370 -23.25 -17.54 13.95
N SER A 371 -23.87 -18.69 14.22
CA SER A 371 -23.76 -19.88 13.37
C SER A 371 -24.24 -19.56 11.93
N ALA A 372 -23.50 -20.04 10.93
CA ALA A 372 -23.87 -19.84 9.54
C ALA A 372 -25.21 -20.50 9.17
N SER A 373 -25.60 -21.58 9.87
CA SER A 373 -26.89 -22.28 9.68
C SER A 373 -28.10 -21.47 10.15
N SER A 374 -27.90 -20.57 11.12
CA SER A 374 -28.95 -19.75 11.75
C SER A 374 -29.12 -18.41 11.08
N LEU A 375 -28.27 -18.08 10.11
CA LEU A 375 -28.17 -16.79 9.49
C LEU A 375 -28.50 -16.87 8.00
N LYS A 376 -29.34 -15.96 7.52
CA LYS A 376 -29.58 -15.78 6.08
C LYS A 376 -29.42 -14.30 5.72
N ARG A 377 -28.56 -14.01 4.77
CA ARG A 377 -28.44 -12.66 4.22
C ARG A 377 -29.69 -12.32 3.41
N TRP A 378 -30.25 -11.15 3.65
CA TRP A 378 -31.44 -10.65 2.97
C TRP A 378 -31.17 -9.25 2.42
N ASP A 379 -30.74 -9.20 1.18
CA ASP A 379 -30.46 -7.94 0.48
C ASP A 379 -31.68 -7.46 -0.33
N VAL A 380 -32.86 -7.51 0.25
CA VAL A 380 -34.03 -6.87 -0.37
C VAL A 380 -33.92 -5.37 -0.10
N PRO A 381 -33.90 -4.51 -1.14
CA PRO A 381 -34.03 -3.07 -0.93
C PRO A 381 -35.41 -2.83 -0.31
N LEU A 382 -35.42 -2.26 0.89
CA LEU A 382 -36.62 -1.73 1.55
C LEU A 382 -37.02 -0.43 0.91
#